data_df2196be6db6f747406911f9cd5d6119
#
_entry.id   df2196be6db6f747406911f9cd5d6119
#
_cell.length_a   1.000
_cell.length_b   1.000
_cell.length_c   1.000
_cell.angle_alpha   90.00
_cell.angle_beta   90.00
_cell.angle_gamma   90.00
#
_symmetry.space_group_name_H-M   'P 1'
#
loop_
_entity.id
_entity.type
_entity.pdbx_description
1 polymer ?
#
loop_
_entity_poly.entity_id
_entity_poly.type
_entity_poly.pdbx_seq_one_letter_code
_entity_poly.pdbx_strand_id
1 'polypeptide(L)'
;YLVPEIDASTPIDYVDTAIADQVREARAAGVEVRPVVVGPVSYLLMAKPSDEAPEGFHPLDRLSDVLHAYGHLLMDLQKAGATWVQLDEPALVSDSWNVDRGRILDAVRDAYTWLGAIVERPQILVAGTYGSLGDALPVLGLAPIEAVGLDLVAGCLPETGDLAALAGKAVVAGVVSGRNIWRTDLDAALTTLEQLRERLTEGTPITVATSTSLQHGPHDVERETAIDPQIRSWLAFADQKVGEVITLAKGLSQGRDAIAAELTQDADLRNQRAAHTGVRRDEVRTAVAAVTEGDRTRAPYAERKAAQEARLGLPELPTTTIGSFPQTAE
;
A
#
# COMPACT_ATOMS: atom_id res chain seq x y z
N TYR A 1 -10.25 -8.35 14.14
CA TYR A 1 -10.62 -7.34 13.13
C TYR A 1 -12.11 -7.41 12.90
N LEU A 2 -12.76 -6.25 12.72
CA LEU A 2 -14.14 -6.18 12.23
C LEU A 2 -14.10 -6.37 10.71
N VAL A 3 -14.87 -7.33 10.24
CA VAL A 3 -15.01 -7.65 8.81
C VAL A 3 -16.49 -7.59 8.50
N PRO A 4 -16.93 -6.89 7.44
CA PRO A 4 -18.33 -6.93 7.04
C PRO A 4 -18.77 -8.35 6.72
N GLU A 5 -19.89 -8.78 7.30
CA GLU A 5 -20.55 -10.01 6.95
C GLU A 5 -21.84 -9.67 6.21
N ILE A 6 -21.94 -10.11 4.97
CA ILE A 6 -23.02 -9.72 4.07
C ILE A 6 -23.64 -10.94 3.39
N ASP A 7 -24.91 -10.81 3.02
CA ASP A 7 -25.66 -11.75 2.21
C ASP A 7 -26.54 -11.01 1.18
N ALA A 8 -27.41 -11.75 0.50
CA ALA A 8 -28.29 -11.18 -0.51
C ALA A 8 -29.30 -10.15 0.05
N SER A 9 -29.61 -10.20 1.34
CA SER A 9 -30.61 -9.36 2.01
C SER A 9 -30.01 -8.19 2.80
N THR A 10 -28.68 -8.20 3.03
CA THR A 10 -28.01 -7.15 3.80
C THR A 10 -28.25 -5.78 3.16
N PRO A 11 -28.80 -4.80 3.87
CA PRO A 11 -28.96 -3.45 3.32
C PRO A 11 -27.58 -2.79 3.14
N ILE A 12 -27.39 -2.19 1.97
CA ILE A 12 -26.14 -1.47 1.62
C ILE A 12 -26.54 -0.06 1.18
N ASP A 13 -26.44 0.89 2.09
CA ASP A 13 -26.82 2.27 1.88
C ASP A 13 -25.69 3.23 2.29
N TYR A 14 -25.62 4.38 1.63
CA TYR A 14 -24.77 5.47 2.06
C TYR A 14 -25.50 6.28 3.14
N VAL A 15 -25.10 6.13 4.39
CA VAL A 15 -25.79 6.75 5.55
C VAL A 15 -24.89 7.69 6.36
N ASP A 16 -23.58 7.62 6.19
CA ASP A 16 -22.60 8.40 6.97
C ASP A 16 -21.92 9.47 6.11
N THR A 17 -22.03 10.73 6.54
CA THR A 17 -21.45 11.90 5.88
C THR A 17 -20.08 12.28 6.42
N ALA A 18 -19.51 11.52 7.38
CA ALA A 18 -18.29 11.90 8.11
C ALA A 18 -17.14 12.27 7.18
N ILE A 19 -16.92 11.55 6.08
CA ILE A 19 -15.82 11.84 5.14
C ILE A 19 -16.08 13.18 4.43
N ALA A 20 -17.31 13.44 3.99
CA ALA A 20 -17.67 14.69 3.35
C ALA A 20 -17.61 15.87 4.34
N ASP A 21 -17.95 15.65 5.61
CA ASP A 21 -17.83 16.66 6.67
C ASP A 21 -16.37 17.01 6.96
N GLN A 22 -15.48 16.04 6.98
CA GLN A 22 -14.02 16.26 7.08
C GLN A 22 -13.48 17.09 5.90
N VAL A 23 -13.99 16.87 4.69
CA VAL A 23 -13.62 17.69 3.52
C VAL A 23 -14.09 19.13 3.73
N ARG A 24 -15.33 19.34 4.20
CA ARG A 24 -15.88 20.68 4.49
C ARG A 24 -15.05 21.41 5.56
N GLU A 25 -14.69 20.70 6.64
CA GLU A 25 -13.85 21.23 7.72
C GLU A 25 -12.46 21.63 7.20
N ALA A 26 -11.79 20.78 6.46
CA ALA A 26 -10.48 21.09 5.88
C ALA A 26 -10.54 22.32 4.96
N ARG A 27 -11.54 22.40 4.10
CA ARG A 27 -11.72 23.55 3.21
C ARG A 27 -12.03 24.85 3.98
N ALA A 28 -12.80 24.76 5.05
CA ALA A 28 -13.05 25.90 5.93
C ALA A 28 -11.76 26.40 6.60
N ALA A 29 -10.81 25.49 6.86
CA ALA A 29 -9.47 25.81 7.34
C ALA A 29 -8.49 26.27 6.22
N GLY A 30 -8.94 26.36 4.96
CA GLY A 30 -8.09 26.72 3.82
C GLY A 30 -7.18 25.60 3.33
N VAL A 31 -7.44 24.35 3.70
CA VAL A 31 -6.64 23.17 3.30
C VAL A 31 -7.40 22.39 2.23
N GLU A 32 -6.73 22.13 1.10
CA GLU A 32 -7.24 21.19 0.11
C GLU A 32 -6.85 19.76 0.50
N VAL A 33 -7.83 18.86 0.51
CA VAL A 33 -7.65 17.46 0.88
C VAL A 33 -8.17 16.52 -0.22
N ARG A 34 -7.52 15.37 -0.34
CA ARG A 34 -7.98 14.25 -1.15
C ARG A 34 -8.43 13.14 -0.21
N PRO A 35 -9.74 12.89 -0.06
CA PRO A 35 -10.23 11.74 0.70
C PRO A 35 -9.70 10.43 0.14
N VAL A 36 -9.36 9.50 1.03
CA VAL A 36 -8.94 8.13 0.68
C VAL A 36 -9.96 7.17 1.25
N VAL A 37 -10.50 6.31 0.40
CA VAL A 37 -11.51 5.32 0.74
C VAL A 37 -11.09 3.98 0.15
N VAL A 38 -11.41 2.88 0.81
CA VAL A 38 -11.24 1.53 0.22
C VAL A 38 -12.10 1.45 -1.04
N GLY A 39 -11.54 0.90 -2.11
CA GLY A 39 -12.28 0.72 -3.36
C GLY A 39 -13.36 -0.37 -3.26
N PRO A 40 -14.42 -0.30 -4.08
CA PRO A 40 -15.60 -1.16 -3.95
C PRO A 40 -15.28 -2.65 -4.16
N VAL A 41 -14.32 -2.97 -5.02
CA VAL A 41 -13.94 -4.36 -5.29
C VAL A 41 -13.16 -4.93 -4.11
N SER A 42 -12.19 -4.19 -3.57
CA SER A 42 -11.46 -4.59 -2.35
C SER A 42 -12.39 -4.69 -1.15
N TYR A 43 -13.33 -3.78 -0.99
CA TYR A 43 -14.32 -3.86 0.08
C TYR A 43 -15.07 -5.20 0.05
N LEU A 44 -15.57 -5.60 -1.12
CA LEU A 44 -16.33 -6.85 -1.28
C LEU A 44 -15.46 -8.11 -1.19
N LEU A 45 -14.21 -8.06 -1.66
CA LEU A 45 -13.29 -9.18 -1.53
C LEU A 45 -12.84 -9.41 -0.08
N MET A 46 -12.77 -8.34 0.73
CA MET A 46 -12.45 -8.43 2.16
C MET A 46 -13.66 -8.74 3.04
N ALA A 47 -14.89 -8.58 2.52
CA ALA A 47 -16.11 -8.98 3.21
C ALA A 47 -16.25 -10.50 3.24
N LYS A 48 -17.06 -11.01 4.15
CA LYS A 48 -17.40 -12.43 4.28
C LYS A 48 -18.88 -12.66 4.00
N PRO A 49 -19.25 -13.83 3.46
CA PRO A 49 -20.65 -14.25 3.51
C PRO A 49 -21.10 -14.35 4.97
N SER A 50 -22.34 -13.92 5.27
CA SER A 50 -22.95 -14.19 6.58
C SER A 50 -23.27 -15.68 6.74
N ASP A 51 -23.50 -16.14 7.97
CA ASP A 51 -23.90 -17.53 8.23
C ASP A 51 -25.23 -17.89 7.57
N GLU A 52 -26.07 -16.90 7.23
CA GLU A 52 -27.38 -17.06 6.59
C GLU A 52 -27.29 -16.99 5.05
N ALA A 53 -26.10 -16.73 4.50
CA ALA A 53 -25.91 -16.62 3.06
C ALA A 53 -26.16 -17.97 2.37
N PRO A 54 -26.86 -17.98 1.21
CA PRO A 54 -27.11 -19.21 0.47
C PRO A 54 -25.81 -19.83 -0.05
N GLU A 55 -25.80 -21.14 -0.24
CA GLU A 55 -24.66 -21.84 -0.81
C GLU A 55 -24.26 -21.24 -2.17
N GLY A 56 -22.98 -20.99 -2.36
CA GLY A 56 -22.41 -20.37 -3.57
C GLY A 56 -22.50 -18.86 -3.62
N PHE A 57 -23.11 -18.19 -2.63
CA PHE A 57 -23.09 -16.74 -2.54
C PHE A 57 -21.65 -16.22 -2.32
N HIS A 58 -21.32 -15.13 -3.00
CA HIS A 58 -20.06 -14.42 -2.78
C HIS A 58 -20.34 -12.92 -2.63
N PRO A 59 -19.65 -12.18 -1.73
CA PRO A 59 -19.86 -10.76 -1.55
C PRO A 59 -19.81 -9.92 -2.85
N LEU A 60 -19.02 -10.32 -3.84
CA LEU A 60 -18.99 -9.67 -5.17
C LEU A 60 -20.35 -9.68 -5.90
N ASP A 61 -21.29 -10.55 -5.52
CA ASP A 61 -22.67 -10.56 -6.08
C ASP A 61 -23.44 -9.29 -5.73
N ARG A 62 -22.96 -8.54 -4.71
CA ARG A 62 -23.54 -7.28 -4.25
C ARG A 62 -22.82 -6.04 -4.82
N LEU A 63 -22.01 -6.22 -5.88
CA LEU A 63 -21.26 -5.10 -6.47
C LEU A 63 -22.17 -3.94 -6.88
N SER A 64 -23.30 -4.21 -7.52
CA SER A 64 -24.23 -3.17 -7.94
C SER A 64 -24.75 -2.32 -6.78
N ASP A 65 -25.09 -2.94 -5.65
CA ASP A 65 -25.60 -2.23 -4.48
C ASP A 65 -24.51 -1.35 -3.84
N VAL A 66 -23.29 -1.89 -3.73
CA VAL A 66 -22.12 -1.14 -3.25
C VAL A 66 -21.83 0.04 -4.16
N LEU A 67 -21.91 -0.13 -5.47
CA LEU A 67 -21.67 0.97 -6.42
C LEU A 67 -22.68 2.10 -6.26
N HIS A 68 -23.95 1.80 -5.99
CA HIS A 68 -24.95 2.84 -5.69
C HIS A 68 -24.57 3.65 -4.44
N ALA A 69 -24.14 2.98 -3.36
CA ALA A 69 -23.66 3.66 -2.17
C ALA A 69 -22.42 4.53 -2.44
N TYR A 70 -21.45 4.02 -3.21
CA TYR A 70 -20.29 4.81 -3.64
C TYR A 70 -20.66 5.98 -4.55
N GLY A 71 -21.67 5.83 -5.39
CA GLY A 71 -22.18 6.92 -6.21
C GLY A 71 -22.70 8.08 -5.35
N HIS A 72 -23.47 7.78 -4.31
CA HIS A 72 -23.91 8.79 -3.34
C HIS A 72 -22.74 9.43 -2.59
N LEU A 73 -21.75 8.64 -2.16
CA LEU A 73 -20.53 9.15 -1.54
C LEU A 73 -19.80 10.13 -2.48
N LEU A 74 -19.58 9.76 -3.75
CA LEU A 74 -18.89 10.63 -4.70
C LEU A 74 -19.61 11.96 -4.94
N MET A 75 -20.93 11.90 -5.09
CA MET A 75 -21.75 13.13 -5.24
C MET A 75 -21.67 14.01 -3.98
N ASP A 76 -21.65 13.43 -2.79
CA ASP A 76 -21.56 14.20 -1.55
C ASP A 76 -20.15 14.80 -1.35
N LEU A 77 -19.10 14.06 -1.70
CA LEU A 77 -17.72 14.57 -1.75
C LEU A 77 -17.59 15.73 -2.75
N GLN A 78 -18.21 15.65 -3.92
CA GLN A 78 -18.24 16.74 -4.90
C GLN A 78 -18.93 17.98 -4.32
N LYS A 79 -20.09 17.81 -3.65
CA LYS A 79 -20.80 18.91 -2.98
C LYS A 79 -19.99 19.49 -1.82
N ALA A 80 -19.22 18.67 -1.11
CA ALA A 80 -18.30 19.11 -0.07
C ALA A 80 -17.09 19.90 -0.64
N GLY A 81 -16.88 19.83 -1.96
CA GLY A 81 -15.85 20.55 -2.68
C GLY A 81 -14.53 19.76 -2.83
N ALA A 82 -14.55 18.44 -2.68
CA ALA A 82 -13.41 17.63 -3.04
C ALA A 82 -13.14 17.70 -4.55
N THR A 83 -11.89 17.96 -4.94
CA THR A 83 -11.47 17.96 -6.34
C THR A 83 -11.04 16.57 -6.80
N TRP A 84 -10.49 15.79 -5.87
CA TRP A 84 -10.05 14.41 -6.06
C TRP A 84 -10.58 13.51 -4.96
N VAL A 85 -10.77 12.22 -5.30
CA VAL A 85 -10.92 11.11 -4.36
C VAL A 85 -9.94 10.01 -4.74
N GLN A 86 -9.37 9.35 -3.76
CA GLN A 86 -8.55 8.16 -3.96
C GLN A 86 -9.34 6.92 -3.50
N LEU A 87 -9.43 5.93 -4.38
CA LEU A 87 -10.00 4.63 -4.09
C LEU A 87 -8.87 3.60 -4.05
N ASP A 88 -8.60 3.09 -2.86
CA ASP A 88 -7.53 2.09 -2.66
C ASP A 88 -8.07 0.69 -2.95
N GLU A 89 -7.42 0.00 -3.88
CA GLU A 89 -7.78 -1.37 -4.29
C GLU A 89 -6.65 -2.37 -3.97
N PRO A 90 -6.29 -2.55 -2.69
CA PRO A 90 -5.21 -3.46 -2.30
C PRO A 90 -5.50 -4.93 -2.64
N ALA A 91 -6.78 -5.30 -2.81
CA ALA A 91 -7.13 -6.66 -3.20
C ALA A 91 -6.68 -7.02 -4.62
N LEU A 92 -6.43 -6.04 -5.49
CA LEU A 92 -6.02 -6.28 -6.88
C LEU A 92 -4.57 -6.77 -7.01
N VAL A 93 -3.75 -6.51 -6.01
CA VAL A 93 -2.34 -6.93 -5.97
C VAL A 93 -2.11 -8.26 -5.25
N SER A 94 -3.18 -8.88 -4.73
CA SER A 94 -3.15 -10.16 -4.03
C SER A 94 -3.67 -11.28 -4.91
N ASP A 95 -3.03 -12.45 -4.82
CA ASP A 95 -3.43 -13.71 -5.47
C ASP A 95 -4.08 -14.70 -4.49
N SER A 96 -4.30 -14.29 -3.23
CA SER A 96 -4.78 -15.15 -2.15
C SER A 96 -6.32 -15.29 -2.07
N TRP A 97 -7.05 -14.71 -3.00
CA TRP A 97 -8.52 -14.76 -3.00
C TRP A 97 -9.04 -16.09 -3.55
N ASN A 98 -10.03 -16.67 -2.87
CA ASN A 98 -10.73 -17.87 -3.36
C ASN A 98 -11.82 -17.48 -4.39
N VAL A 99 -11.41 -16.71 -5.40
CA VAL A 99 -12.26 -16.21 -6.49
C VAL A 99 -11.45 -16.25 -7.78
N ASP A 100 -12.08 -16.64 -8.87
CA ASP A 100 -11.46 -16.59 -10.18
C ASP A 100 -10.97 -15.17 -10.52
N ARG A 101 -9.74 -15.05 -11.00
CA ARG A 101 -9.13 -13.77 -11.33
C ARG A 101 -9.90 -13.01 -12.41
N GLY A 102 -10.44 -13.71 -13.40
CA GLY A 102 -11.26 -13.11 -14.44
C GLY A 102 -12.50 -12.43 -13.87
N ARG A 103 -13.16 -13.05 -12.89
CA ARG A 103 -14.31 -12.46 -12.18
C ARG A 103 -13.92 -11.19 -11.42
N ILE A 104 -12.73 -11.15 -10.81
CA ILE A 104 -12.22 -9.94 -10.15
C ILE A 104 -12.01 -8.82 -11.18
N LEU A 105 -11.36 -9.13 -12.30
CA LEU A 105 -11.12 -8.16 -13.36
C LEU A 105 -12.41 -7.62 -14.01
N ASP A 106 -13.41 -8.47 -14.18
CA ASP A 106 -14.73 -8.05 -14.63
C ASP A 106 -15.40 -7.10 -13.63
N ALA A 107 -15.33 -7.43 -12.32
CA ALA A 107 -15.84 -6.55 -11.26
C ALA A 107 -15.13 -5.18 -11.26
N VAL A 108 -13.82 -5.14 -11.49
CA VAL A 108 -13.04 -3.89 -11.62
C VAL A 108 -13.53 -3.08 -12.82
N ARG A 109 -13.67 -3.74 -13.98
CA ARG A 109 -14.15 -3.08 -15.21
C ARG A 109 -15.52 -2.46 -14.99
N ASP A 110 -16.46 -3.23 -14.45
CA ASP A 110 -17.84 -2.79 -14.21
C ASP A 110 -17.87 -1.65 -13.19
N ALA A 111 -17.17 -1.80 -12.08
CA ALA A 111 -17.11 -0.79 -11.03
C ALA A 111 -16.60 0.56 -11.55
N TYR A 112 -15.42 0.57 -12.16
CA TYR A 112 -14.79 1.83 -12.57
C TYR A 112 -15.36 2.40 -13.87
N THR A 113 -16.01 1.60 -14.71
CA THR A 113 -16.83 2.10 -15.81
C THR A 113 -18.07 2.83 -15.26
N TRP A 114 -18.74 2.27 -14.28
CA TRP A 114 -19.94 2.86 -13.68
C TRP A 114 -19.61 4.12 -12.87
N LEU A 115 -18.65 4.04 -11.95
CA LEU A 115 -18.23 5.18 -11.11
C LEU A 115 -17.67 6.33 -11.96
N GLY A 116 -16.88 6.00 -12.96
CA GLY A 116 -16.29 6.99 -13.86
C GLY A 116 -17.30 7.70 -14.76
N ALA A 117 -18.46 7.08 -15.03
CA ALA A 117 -19.55 7.69 -15.81
C ALA A 117 -20.41 8.70 -15.03
N ILE A 118 -20.27 8.77 -13.70
CA ILE A 118 -20.99 9.77 -12.89
C ILE A 118 -20.50 11.17 -13.23
N VAL A 119 -21.41 12.06 -13.62
CA VAL A 119 -21.05 13.41 -14.09
C VAL A 119 -20.64 14.32 -12.92
N GLU A 120 -21.38 14.28 -11.82
CA GLU A 120 -21.15 15.12 -10.64
C GLU A 120 -20.32 14.36 -9.59
N ARG A 121 -19.03 14.20 -9.85
CA ARG A 121 -18.08 13.54 -8.95
C ARG A 121 -16.72 14.23 -8.94
N PRO A 122 -15.89 14.06 -7.90
CA PRO A 122 -14.47 14.39 -7.94
C PRO A 122 -13.74 13.56 -9.00
N GLN A 123 -12.54 14.00 -9.39
CA GLN A 123 -11.62 13.16 -10.15
C GLN A 123 -11.26 11.92 -9.34
N ILE A 124 -11.18 10.76 -9.99
CA ILE A 124 -10.89 9.47 -9.33
C ILE A 124 -9.45 9.07 -9.60
N LEU A 125 -8.70 8.86 -8.51
CA LEU A 125 -7.45 8.12 -8.49
C LEU A 125 -7.73 6.71 -7.95
N VAL A 126 -7.42 5.67 -8.72
CA VAL A 126 -7.42 4.29 -8.21
C VAL A 126 -5.99 3.88 -7.89
N ALA A 127 -5.73 3.47 -6.65
CA ALA A 127 -4.39 3.10 -6.20
C ALA A 127 -4.32 1.60 -5.85
N GLY A 128 -3.39 0.88 -6.54
CA GLY A 128 -2.98 -0.46 -6.17
C GLY A 128 -1.77 -0.39 -5.23
N THR A 129 -2.02 -0.52 -3.92
CA THR A 129 -0.99 -0.49 -2.88
C THR A 129 -0.56 -1.90 -2.49
N TYR A 130 0.66 -2.05 -1.98
CA TYR A 130 1.26 -3.30 -1.46
C TYR A 130 1.76 -4.31 -2.50
N GLY A 131 1.78 -3.97 -3.79
CA GLY A 131 2.27 -4.84 -4.84
C GLY A 131 2.02 -4.32 -6.24
N SER A 132 2.29 -5.15 -7.24
CA SER A 132 2.02 -4.85 -8.64
C SER A 132 0.56 -5.08 -9.01
N LEU A 133 -0.05 -4.15 -9.76
CA LEU A 133 -1.41 -4.32 -10.31
C LEU A 133 -1.50 -5.45 -11.35
N GLY A 134 -0.38 -5.75 -12.05
CA GLY A 134 -0.35 -6.81 -13.05
C GLY A 134 -1.44 -6.63 -14.12
N ASP A 135 -2.22 -7.67 -14.34
CA ASP A 135 -3.33 -7.72 -15.30
C ASP A 135 -4.52 -6.77 -14.99
N ALA A 136 -4.60 -6.24 -13.77
CA ALA A 136 -5.59 -5.22 -13.42
C ALA A 136 -5.21 -3.83 -13.99
N LEU A 137 -3.93 -3.58 -14.30
CA LEU A 137 -3.47 -2.29 -14.80
C LEU A 137 -4.11 -1.91 -16.14
N PRO A 138 -4.12 -2.76 -17.19
CA PRO A 138 -4.82 -2.42 -18.44
C PRO A 138 -6.33 -2.28 -18.26
N VAL A 139 -6.96 -3.00 -17.33
CA VAL A 139 -8.40 -2.86 -17.06
C VAL A 139 -8.71 -1.47 -16.49
N LEU A 140 -7.93 -1.01 -15.51
CA LEU A 140 -8.03 0.35 -14.97
C LEU A 140 -7.67 1.42 -16.01
N GLY A 141 -6.71 1.12 -16.87
CA GLY A 141 -6.32 1.99 -17.97
C GLY A 141 -7.47 2.32 -18.93
N LEU A 142 -8.34 1.37 -19.20
CA LEU A 142 -9.51 1.53 -20.06
C LEU A 142 -10.74 2.18 -19.37
N ALA A 143 -10.76 2.21 -18.02
CA ALA A 143 -11.86 2.81 -17.29
C ALA A 143 -11.86 4.35 -17.39
N PRO A 144 -13.02 5.04 -17.33
CA PRO A 144 -13.10 6.51 -17.42
C PRO A 144 -12.76 7.18 -16.07
N ILE A 145 -11.57 6.88 -15.54
CA ILE A 145 -10.97 7.49 -14.35
C ILE A 145 -9.78 8.37 -14.74
N GLU A 146 -9.36 9.29 -13.87
CA GLU A 146 -8.37 10.30 -14.22
C GLU A 146 -6.94 9.89 -13.89
N ALA A 147 -6.74 9.03 -12.88
CA ALA A 147 -5.39 8.62 -12.47
C ALA A 147 -5.32 7.19 -11.95
N VAL A 148 -4.12 6.60 -12.08
CA VAL A 148 -3.78 5.29 -11.49
C VAL A 148 -2.54 5.45 -10.62
N GLY A 149 -2.59 4.91 -9.39
CA GLY A 149 -1.49 4.85 -8.44
C GLY A 149 -0.77 3.51 -8.49
N LEU A 150 0.55 3.55 -8.59
CA LEU A 150 1.43 2.39 -8.65
C LEU A 150 2.30 2.32 -7.39
N ASP A 151 2.34 1.17 -6.73
CA ASP A 151 3.34 0.87 -5.71
C ASP A 151 4.60 0.33 -6.41
N LEU A 152 5.63 1.17 -6.50
CA LEU A 152 6.91 0.83 -7.13
C LEU A 152 7.99 0.43 -6.10
N VAL A 153 7.58 0.20 -4.85
CA VAL A 153 8.44 -0.28 -3.75
C VAL A 153 8.19 -1.76 -3.47
N ALA A 154 6.94 -2.16 -3.26
CA ALA A 154 6.55 -3.55 -3.07
C ALA A 154 6.24 -4.25 -4.41
N GLY A 155 5.78 -3.50 -5.39
CA GLY A 155 5.61 -3.94 -6.76
C GLY A 155 6.84 -3.71 -7.63
N CYS A 156 6.68 -3.85 -8.91
CA CYS A 156 7.72 -3.60 -9.93
C CYS A 156 7.26 -2.53 -10.93
N LEU A 157 8.22 -1.98 -11.66
CA LEU A 157 7.94 -1.08 -12.76
C LEU A 157 7.26 -1.86 -13.90
N PRO A 158 6.02 -1.50 -14.29
CA PRO A 158 5.29 -2.23 -15.32
C PRO A 158 5.99 -2.15 -16.70
N GLU A 159 5.70 -3.12 -17.54
CA GLU A 159 6.21 -3.14 -18.90
C GLU A 159 5.54 -2.07 -19.77
N THR A 160 6.24 -1.63 -20.81
CA THR A 160 5.74 -0.57 -21.71
C THR A 160 4.38 -0.90 -22.33
N GLY A 161 4.12 -2.18 -22.62
CA GLY A 161 2.83 -2.62 -23.16
C GLY A 161 1.66 -2.37 -22.21
N ASP A 162 1.86 -2.65 -20.91
CA ASP A 162 0.84 -2.43 -19.88
C ASP A 162 0.62 -0.93 -19.62
N LEU A 163 1.71 -0.15 -19.62
CA LEU A 163 1.66 1.30 -19.42
C LEU A 163 0.97 2.03 -20.59
N ALA A 164 0.96 1.47 -21.79
CA ALA A 164 0.25 2.06 -22.94
C ALA A 164 -1.25 2.22 -22.69
N ALA A 165 -1.85 1.37 -21.85
CA ALA A 165 -3.25 1.48 -21.45
C ALA A 165 -3.53 2.74 -20.59
N LEU A 166 -2.51 3.36 -20.00
CA LEU A 166 -2.64 4.58 -19.21
C LEU A 166 -2.60 5.88 -20.04
N ALA A 167 -2.62 5.78 -21.36
CA ALA A 167 -2.63 6.95 -22.23
C ALA A 167 -3.80 7.90 -21.87
N GLY A 168 -3.50 9.17 -21.64
CA GLY A 168 -4.48 10.18 -21.23
C GLY A 168 -4.83 10.21 -19.73
N LYS A 169 -4.19 9.39 -18.89
CA LYS A 169 -4.34 9.40 -17.43
C LYS A 169 -3.09 9.96 -16.76
N ALA A 170 -3.25 10.47 -15.55
CA ALA A 170 -2.12 10.75 -14.69
C ALA A 170 -1.64 9.46 -13.99
N VAL A 171 -0.33 9.37 -13.75
CA VAL A 171 0.27 8.26 -12.98
C VAL A 171 0.80 8.79 -11.67
N VAL A 172 0.36 8.20 -10.55
CA VAL A 172 0.89 8.47 -9.22
C VAL A 172 1.92 7.40 -8.89
N ALA A 173 3.19 7.79 -8.89
CA ALA A 173 4.33 6.89 -8.75
C ALA A 173 4.77 6.81 -7.27
N GLY A 174 4.40 5.74 -6.60
CA GLY A 174 4.76 5.46 -5.21
C GLY A 174 6.15 4.86 -5.09
N VAL A 175 7.19 5.69 -5.05
CA VAL A 175 8.60 5.29 -4.98
C VAL A 175 9.22 5.46 -3.59
N VAL A 176 8.53 6.12 -2.67
CA VAL A 176 8.94 6.27 -1.27
C VAL A 176 8.13 5.31 -0.40
N SER A 177 8.82 4.42 0.33
CA SER A 177 8.12 3.43 1.16
C SER A 177 7.31 4.07 2.28
N GLY A 178 6.00 3.84 2.33
CA GLY A 178 5.14 4.23 3.45
C GLY A 178 5.19 3.24 4.63
N ARG A 179 5.83 2.06 4.49
CA ARG A 179 5.76 0.96 5.46
C ARG A 179 7.01 0.74 6.29
N ASN A 180 8.11 1.37 5.96
CA ASN A 180 9.34 1.22 6.71
C ASN A 180 9.80 2.56 7.30
N ILE A 181 10.74 2.50 8.24
CA ILE A 181 11.28 3.65 8.96
C ILE A 181 12.62 4.16 8.40
N TRP A 182 13.08 3.60 7.29
CA TRP A 182 14.39 3.91 6.73
C TRP A 182 14.31 5.01 5.68
N ARG A 183 15.40 5.77 5.54
CA ARG A 183 15.56 6.67 4.39
C ARG A 183 15.42 5.92 3.08
N THR A 184 14.80 6.57 2.11
CA THR A 184 14.67 6.07 0.74
C THR A 184 16.02 6.18 0.05
N ASP A 185 16.38 5.20 -0.76
CA ASP A 185 17.45 5.32 -1.76
C ASP A 185 16.99 6.29 -2.85
N LEU A 186 17.36 7.58 -2.69
CA LEU A 186 16.90 8.65 -3.58
C LEU A 186 17.39 8.46 -5.01
N ASP A 187 18.59 7.92 -5.21
CA ASP A 187 19.13 7.68 -6.54
C ASP A 187 18.40 6.56 -7.27
N ALA A 188 18.15 5.44 -6.59
CA ALA A 188 17.37 4.33 -7.14
C ALA A 188 15.91 4.73 -7.40
N ALA A 189 15.28 5.47 -6.48
CA ALA A 189 13.92 5.96 -6.64
C ALA A 189 13.79 6.92 -7.84
N LEU A 190 14.74 7.86 -8.00
CA LEU A 190 14.75 8.77 -9.14
C LEU A 190 14.98 8.03 -10.45
N THR A 191 15.87 7.03 -10.46
CA THR A 191 16.09 6.16 -11.64
C THR A 191 14.80 5.43 -12.03
N THR A 192 14.05 4.92 -11.05
CA THR A 192 12.74 4.28 -11.31
C THR A 192 11.74 5.27 -11.93
N LEU A 193 11.69 6.51 -11.43
CA LEU A 193 10.83 7.56 -11.99
C LEU A 193 11.22 7.95 -13.41
N GLU A 194 12.52 8.03 -13.70
CA GLU A 194 13.04 8.33 -15.04
C GLU A 194 12.69 7.20 -16.02
N GLN A 195 12.88 5.95 -15.62
CA GLN A 195 12.48 4.78 -16.41
C GLN A 195 10.95 4.70 -16.62
N LEU A 196 10.16 5.05 -15.61
CA LEU A 196 8.70 5.15 -15.76
C LEU A 196 8.33 6.19 -16.81
N ARG A 197 8.93 7.38 -16.74
CA ARG A 197 8.70 8.46 -17.71
C ARG A 197 9.05 8.06 -19.13
N GLU A 198 10.15 7.32 -19.32
CA GLU A 198 10.57 6.82 -20.62
C GLU A 198 9.62 5.77 -21.21
N ARG A 199 8.96 4.97 -20.36
CA ARG A 199 8.03 3.91 -20.78
C ARG A 199 6.61 4.42 -21.02
N LEU A 200 6.24 5.55 -20.41
CA LEU A 200 4.92 6.17 -20.59
C LEU A 200 4.82 6.92 -21.92
N THR A 201 3.59 7.11 -22.38
CA THR A 201 3.32 8.00 -23.52
C THR A 201 3.81 9.42 -23.19
N GLU A 202 4.45 10.06 -24.16
CA GLU A 202 4.95 11.44 -24.01
C GLU A 202 3.84 12.38 -23.52
N GLY A 203 4.17 13.21 -22.53
CA GLY A 203 3.23 14.14 -21.93
C GLY A 203 2.33 13.55 -20.83
N THR A 204 2.46 12.26 -20.48
CA THR A 204 1.74 11.67 -19.35
C THR A 204 2.15 12.35 -18.05
N PRO A 205 1.21 12.93 -17.27
CA PRO A 205 1.53 13.54 -15.99
C PRO A 205 1.97 12.49 -14.97
N ILE A 206 3.11 12.72 -14.30
CA ILE A 206 3.62 11.87 -13.23
C ILE A 206 3.62 12.66 -11.92
N THR A 207 2.98 12.12 -10.89
CA THR A 207 3.02 12.63 -9.52
C THR A 207 3.85 11.68 -8.67
N VAL A 208 4.88 12.19 -7.99
CA VAL A 208 5.67 11.40 -7.05
C VAL A 208 4.91 11.26 -5.74
N ALA A 209 4.89 10.05 -5.18
CA ALA A 209 4.15 9.76 -3.96
C ALA A 209 4.86 8.71 -3.07
N THR A 210 4.32 8.52 -1.88
CA THR A 210 4.59 7.32 -1.08
C THR A 210 3.89 6.10 -1.69
N SER A 211 4.47 4.92 -1.51
CA SER A 211 3.94 3.66 -2.06
C SER A 211 2.65 3.21 -1.36
N THR A 212 2.51 3.58 -0.09
CA THR A 212 1.36 3.29 0.77
C THR A 212 1.14 4.43 1.76
N SER A 213 0.09 4.35 2.58
CA SER A 213 -0.18 5.32 3.64
C SER A 213 1.00 5.46 4.62
N LEU A 214 1.32 6.68 5.02
CA LEU A 214 2.30 6.99 6.06
C LEU A 214 1.82 6.65 7.49
N GLN A 215 0.56 6.26 7.66
CA GLN A 215 0.02 5.78 8.93
C GLN A 215 0.67 4.48 9.42
N HIS A 216 1.40 3.77 8.56
CA HIS A 216 2.17 2.57 8.95
C HIS A 216 3.47 2.90 9.70
N GLY A 217 3.90 4.14 9.70
CA GLY A 217 5.14 4.58 10.34
C GLY A 217 4.94 5.63 11.43
N PRO A 218 5.97 5.88 12.25
CA PRO A 218 5.96 6.99 13.20
C PRO A 218 5.91 8.34 12.48
N HIS A 219 5.55 9.39 13.23
CA HIS A 219 5.30 10.71 12.68
C HIS A 219 6.57 11.47 12.29
N ASP A 220 7.47 11.70 13.26
CA ASP A 220 8.62 12.60 13.08
C ASP A 220 9.85 12.08 13.84
N VAL A 221 10.95 11.83 13.11
CA VAL A 221 12.21 11.32 13.68
C VAL A 221 12.90 12.32 14.62
N GLU A 222 12.65 13.62 14.46
CA GLU A 222 13.26 14.64 15.31
C GLU A 222 12.74 14.58 16.76
N ARG A 223 11.62 13.93 17.00
CA ARG A 223 11.08 13.69 18.33
C ARG A 223 11.76 12.53 19.07
N GLU A 224 12.51 11.71 18.37
CA GLU A 224 13.21 10.52 18.90
C GLU A 224 14.57 10.90 19.51
N THR A 225 14.56 11.71 20.55
CA THR A 225 15.78 12.27 21.17
C THR A 225 16.61 11.24 21.93
N ALA A 226 16.02 10.09 22.31
CA ALA A 226 16.70 8.99 23.01
C ALA A 226 17.47 8.05 22.04
N ILE A 227 17.22 8.12 20.75
CA ILE A 227 17.92 7.29 19.76
C ILE A 227 19.30 7.88 19.50
N ASP A 228 20.32 7.00 19.40
CA ASP A 228 21.66 7.38 18.99
C ASP A 228 21.62 8.28 17.73
N PRO A 229 22.31 9.44 17.72
CA PRO A 229 22.27 10.39 16.60
C PRO A 229 22.67 9.79 15.26
N GLN A 230 23.60 8.83 15.24
CA GLN A 230 24.02 8.17 14.01
C GLN A 230 22.88 7.26 13.48
N ILE A 231 22.25 6.47 14.37
CA ILE A 231 21.11 5.61 13.99
C ILE A 231 19.95 6.50 13.53
N ARG A 232 19.65 7.57 14.27
CA ARG A 232 18.59 8.52 13.91
C ARG A 232 18.78 9.13 12.53
N SER A 233 20.02 9.40 12.12
CA SER A 233 20.33 9.95 10.79
C SER A 233 19.97 9.02 9.63
N TRP A 234 19.82 7.72 9.85
CA TRP A 234 19.42 6.73 8.86
C TRP A 234 17.91 6.54 8.75
N LEU A 235 17.15 7.15 9.68
CA LEU A 235 15.70 7.00 9.75
C LEU A 235 15.00 8.11 8.96
N ALA A 236 13.83 7.77 8.43
CA ALA A 236 12.87 8.68 7.83
C ALA A 236 11.46 8.25 8.22
N PHE A 237 10.80 9.05 9.05
CA PHE A 237 9.42 8.87 9.45
C PHE A 237 8.50 9.66 8.51
N ALA A 238 7.21 9.81 8.84
CA ALA A 238 6.24 10.40 7.94
C ALA A 238 6.68 11.79 7.43
N ASP A 239 7.09 12.69 8.31
CA ASP A 239 7.52 14.05 7.91
C ASP A 239 8.75 14.03 6.99
N GLN A 240 9.75 13.20 7.30
CA GLN A 240 10.94 13.07 6.48
C GLN A 240 10.62 12.45 5.12
N LYS A 241 9.70 11.47 5.06
CA LYS A 241 9.26 10.84 3.81
C LYS A 241 8.50 11.81 2.89
N VAL A 242 7.74 12.74 3.46
CA VAL A 242 7.17 13.85 2.68
C VAL A 242 8.28 14.70 2.06
N GLY A 243 9.34 15.01 2.82
CA GLY A 243 10.52 15.70 2.30
C GLY A 243 11.22 14.94 1.16
N GLU A 244 11.34 13.60 1.27
CA GLU A 244 11.88 12.74 0.21
C GLU A 244 11.03 12.78 -1.06
N VAL A 245 9.70 12.74 -0.94
CA VAL A 245 8.76 12.89 -2.09
C VAL A 245 8.98 14.23 -2.79
N ILE A 246 9.08 15.33 -2.03
CA ILE A 246 9.32 16.67 -2.58
C ILE A 246 10.67 16.73 -3.30
N THR A 247 11.71 16.17 -2.71
CA THR A 247 13.06 16.11 -3.31
C THR A 247 13.04 15.34 -4.62
N LEU A 248 12.42 14.16 -4.65
CA LEU A 248 12.30 13.34 -5.87
C LEU A 248 11.46 14.03 -6.96
N ALA A 249 10.37 14.70 -6.59
CA ALA A 249 9.57 15.49 -7.53
C ALA A 249 10.39 16.63 -8.17
N LYS A 250 11.23 17.32 -7.36
CA LYS A 250 12.18 18.32 -7.86
C LYS A 250 13.21 17.70 -8.81
N GLY A 251 13.80 16.54 -8.44
CA GLY A 251 14.75 15.83 -9.29
C GLY A 251 14.13 15.38 -10.61
N LEU A 252 12.90 14.86 -10.59
CA LEU A 252 12.19 14.43 -11.81
C LEU A 252 11.87 15.61 -12.74
N SER A 253 11.50 16.78 -12.20
CA SER A 253 11.08 17.95 -12.99
C SER A 253 12.24 18.82 -13.45
N GLN A 254 13.32 18.94 -12.66
CA GLN A 254 14.43 19.88 -12.91
C GLN A 254 15.76 19.18 -13.21
N GLY A 255 15.78 17.85 -13.15
CA GLY A 255 16.98 17.03 -13.35
C GLY A 255 17.76 16.74 -12.07
N ARG A 256 18.65 15.73 -12.15
CA ARG A 256 19.47 15.23 -11.05
C ARG A 256 20.36 16.31 -10.41
N ASP A 257 20.87 17.23 -11.22
CA ASP A 257 21.75 18.32 -10.73
C ASP A 257 21.03 19.22 -9.74
N ALA A 258 19.71 19.39 -9.86
CA ALA A 258 18.93 20.22 -8.95
C ALA A 258 18.82 19.65 -7.51
N ILE A 259 19.13 18.36 -7.34
CA ILE A 259 19.12 17.64 -6.05
C ILE A 259 20.44 16.90 -5.78
N ALA A 260 21.54 17.33 -6.40
CA ALA A 260 22.83 16.65 -6.29
C ALA A 260 23.36 16.57 -4.85
N ALA A 261 23.11 17.60 -4.04
CA ALA A 261 23.51 17.62 -2.63
C ALA A 261 22.74 16.57 -1.81
N GLU A 262 21.44 16.47 -2.03
CA GLU A 262 20.57 15.51 -1.36
C GLU A 262 20.93 14.06 -1.76
N LEU A 263 21.21 13.81 -3.05
CA LEU A 263 21.68 12.49 -3.53
C LEU A 263 23.01 12.10 -2.88
N THR A 264 23.97 13.05 -2.79
CA THR A 264 25.26 12.80 -2.16
C THR A 264 25.09 12.49 -0.67
N GLN A 265 24.34 13.30 0.05
CA GLN A 265 24.08 13.08 1.47
C GLN A 265 23.41 11.73 1.74
N ASP A 266 22.41 11.37 0.93
CA ASP A 266 21.73 10.10 1.06
C ASP A 266 22.66 8.91 0.82
N ALA A 267 23.49 8.98 -0.22
CA ALA A 267 24.47 7.94 -0.51
C ALA A 267 25.46 7.75 0.65
N ASP A 268 25.96 8.85 1.24
CA ASP A 268 26.88 8.80 2.38
C ASP A 268 26.24 8.15 3.60
N LEU A 269 25.01 8.51 3.94
CA LEU A 269 24.27 7.92 5.08
C LEU A 269 24.00 6.44 4.87
N ARG A 270 23.64 6.02 3.67
CA ARG A 270 23.43 4.59 3.33
C ARG A 270 24.74 3.80 3.42
N ASN A 271 25.86 4.36 2.94
CA ASN A 271 27.20 3.75 3.04
C ASN A 271 27.63 3.61 4.51
N GLN A 272 27.42 4.64 5.33
CA GLN A 272 27.69 4.57 6.77
C GLN A 272 26.88 3.47 7.45
N ARG A 273 25.58 3.37 7.15
CA ARG A 273 24.73 2.31 7.68
C ARG A 273 25.20 0.91 7.23
N ALA A 274 25.52 0.74 5.96
CA ALA A 274 25.97 -0.54 5.42
C ALA A 274 27.29 -1.03 6.04
N ALA A 275 28.18 -0.09 6.39
CA ALA A 275 29.46 -0.38 7.03
C ALA A 275 29.40 -0.55 8.54
N HIS A 276 28.28 -0.19 9.19
CA HIS A 276 28.15 -0.19 10.65
C HIS A 276 28.14 -1.61 11.22
N THR A 277 28.94 -1.85 12.27
CA THR A 277 29.12 -3.17 12.88
C THR A 277 27.83 -3.77 13.46
N GLY A 278 26.86 -2.94 13.87
CA GLY A 278 25.54 -3.39 14.31
C GLY A 278 24.65 -3.91 13.17
N VAL A 279 24.94 -3.52 11.92
CA VAL A 279 24.19 -3.95 10.72
C VAL A 279 24.90 -5.12 10.04
N ARG A 280 26.24 -5.09 10.01
CA ARG A 280 27.04 -6.12 9.37
C ARG A 280 27.94 -6.81 10.40
N ARG A 281 27.66 -8.08 10.64
CA ARG A 281 28.42 -8.93 11.57
C ARG A 281 29.00 -10.11 10.78
N ASP A 282 30.33 -10.12 10.64
CA ASP A 282 31.01 -11.12 9.79
C ASP A 282 30.92 -12.54 10.36
N GLU A 283 30.88 -12.70 11.70
CA GLU A 283 30.65 -14.00 12.34
C GLU A 283 29.27 -14.58 12.00
N VAL A 284 28.22 -13.75 11.91
CA VAL A 284 26.89 -14.21 11.52
C VAL A 284 26.87 -14.58 10.04
N ARG A 285 27.49 -13.79 9.17
CA ARG A 285 27.59 -14.10 7.72
C ARG A 285 28.35 -15.39 7.48
N THR A 286 29.44 -15.61 8.21
CA THR A 286 30.20 -16.86 8.13
C THR A 286 29.35 -18.05 8.57
N ALA A 287 28.60 -17.92 9.68
CA ALA A 287 27.71 -18.97 10.14
C ALA A 287 26.58 -19.25 9.13
N VAL A 288 25.98 -18.21 8.53
CA VAL A 288 24.95 -18.37 7.49
C VAL A 288 25.52 -19.05 6.24
N ALA A 289 26.72 -18.68 5.81
CA ALA A 289 27.37 -19.29 4.65
C ALA A 289 27.75 -20.76 4.88
N ALA A 290 27.95 -21.16 6.13
CA ALA A 290 28.23 -22.53 6.52
C ALA A 290 27.00 -23.44 6.65
N VAL A 291 25.78 -22.87 6.55
CA VAL A 291 24.52 -23.64 6.63
C VAL A 291 24.42 -24.60 5.44
N THR A 292 24.30 -25.88 5.74
CA THR A 292 24.17 -26.97 4.77
C THR A 292 22.68 -27.35 4.57
N GLU A 293 22.41 -28.20 3.56
CA GLU A 293 21.07 -28.75 3.37
C GLU A 293 20.62 -29.58 4.59
N GLY A 294 21.56 -30.29 5.23
CA GLY A 294 21.30 -31.03 6.48
C GLY A 294 20.80 -30.13 7.61
N ASP A 295 21.32 -28.90 7.73
CA ASP A 295 20.91 -27.95 8.76
C ASP A 295 19.50 -27.36 8.50
N ARG A 296 19.03 -27.41 7.24
CA ARG A 296 17.70 -26.93 6.84
C ARG A 296 16.61 -27.98 7.02
N THR A 297 16.99 -29.25 7.21
CA THR A 297 16.05 -30.36 7.39
C THR A 297 15.86 -30.68 8.86
N ARG A 298 14.63 -31.05 9.22
CA ARG A 298 14.33 -31.55 10.55
C ARG A 298 14.45 -33.07 10.58
N ALA A 299 14.97 -33.60 11.68
CA ALA A 299 14.89 -35.04 11.97
C ALA A 299 13.42 -35.52 11.95
N PRO A 300 13.14 -36.80 11.72
CA PRO A 300 11.81 -37.39 11.79
C PRO A 300 11.09 -37.02 13.09
N TYR A 301 9.75 -36.86 13.01
CA TYR A 301 8.96 -36.38 14.15
C TYR A 301 9.17 -37.21 15.43
N ALA A 302 9.21 -38.56 15.30
CA ALA A 302 9.38 -39.46 16.46
C ALA A 302 10.69 -39.19 17.23
N GLU A 303 11.79 -38.94 16.52
CA GLU A 303 13.09 -38.63 17.13
C GLU A 303 13.07 -37.24 17.79
N ARG A 304 12.52 -36.26 17.07
CA ARG A 304 12.39 -34.89 17.60
C ARG A 304 11.49 -34.82 18.84
N LYS A 305 10.37 -35.56 18.82
CA LYS A 305 9.41 -35.58 19.93
C LYS A 305 10.11 -35.99 21.22
N ALA A 306 10.79 -37.11 21.22
CA ALA A 306 11.51 -37.63 22.40
C ALA A 306 12.54 -36.62 22.92
N ALA A 307 13.36 -36.03 22.02
CA ALA A 307 14.37 -35.05 22.39
C ALA A 307 13.74 -33.75 22.96
N GLN A 308 12.65 -33.27 22.37
CA GLN A 308 11.95 -32.08 22.83
C GLN A 308 11.25 -32.29 24.16
N GLU A 309 10.56 -33.41 24.37
CA GLU A 309 9.93 -33.76 25.64
C GLU A 309 10.96 -33.82 26.75
N ALA A 310 12.10 -34.48 26.52
CA ALA A 310 13.17 -34.58 27.53
C ALA A 310 13.78 -33.21 27.88
N ARG A 311 13.90 -32.31 26.89
CA ARG A 311 14.49 -30.97 27.09
C ARG A 311 13.53 -29.95 27.70
N LEU A 312 12.27 -29.94 27.25
CA LEU A 312 11.28 -28.92 27.64
C LEU A 312 10.55 -29.28 28.91
N GLY A 313 10.40 -30.57 29.25
CA GLY A 313 9.69 -31.04 30.45
C GLY A 313 8.23 -30.57 30.49
N LEU A 314 7.59 -30.38 29.35
CA LEU A 314 6.22 -29.89 29.29
C LEU A 314 5.24 -30.99 29.70
N PRO A 315 4.10 -30.62 30.33
CA PRO A 315 3.01 -31.57 30.59
C PRO A 315 2.38 -32.05 29.28
N GLU A 316 1.57 -33.10 29.35
CA GLU A 316 0.91 -33.71 28.20
C GLU A 316 0.06 -32.68 27.40
N LEU A 317 -0.60 -31.75 28.10
CA LEU A 317 -1.39 -30.65 27.56
C LEU A 317 -0.80 -29.31 28.02
N PRO A 318 0.27 -28.84 27.41
CA PRO A 318 0.89 -27.57 27.78
C PRO A 318 0.00 -26.39 27.43
N THR A 319 -0.09 -25.43 28.33
CA THR A 319 -0.77 -24.17 28.10
C THR A 319 0.25 -23.08 27.78
N THR A 320 -0.15 -22.12 26.96
CA THR A 320 0.64 -20.93 26.63
C THR A 320 -0.25 -19.71 26.64
N THR A 321 0.35 -18.54 26.60
CA THR A 321 -0.39 -17.29 26.42
C THR A 321 -0.87 -17.15 24.98
N ILE A 322 -1.99 -16.44 24.78
CA ILE A 322 -2.56 -16.17 23.45
C ILE A 322 -1.61 -15.31 22.60
N GLY A 323 -0.82 -14.48 23.24
CA GLY A 323 0.10 -13.54 22.61
C GLY A 323 0.67 -12.56 23.63
N SER A 324 1.09 -11.39 23.15
CA SER A 324 1.56 -10.31 24.03
C SER A 324 0.41 -9.75 24.86
N PHE A 325 0.64 -9.60 26.16
CA PHE A 325 -0.28 -8.86 27.02
C PHE A 325 -0.17 -7.36 26.75
N PRO A 326 -1.25 -6.58 26.94
CA PRO A 326 -1.17 -5.12 26.92
C PRO A 326 -0.10 -4.66 27.93
N GLN A 327 0.78 -3.78 27.48
CA GLN A 327 1.72 -3.13 28.37
C GLN A 327 0.97 -2.08 29.18
N THR A 328 1.02 -2.17 30.50
CA THR A 328 0.56 -1.12 31.40
C THR A 328 1.70 -0.15 31.65
N ALA A 329 1.39 1.13 31.75
CA ALA A 329 2.36 2.16 32.10
C ALA A 329 2.65 2.08 33.62
N GLU A 330 3.45 1.10 34.03
CA GLU A 330 4.10 1.05 35.34
C GLU A 330 5.61 1.11 35.14
#